data_edf8ae18043df6dc4dbbd032f434bce8
#
_entry.id   edf8ae18043df6dc4dbbd032f434bce8
#
_cell.length_a   1.000
_cell.length_b   1.000
_cell.length_c   1.000
_cell.angle_alpha   90.00
_cell.angle_beta   90.00
_cell.angle_gamma   90.00
#
_symmetry.space_group_name_H-M   'P 1'
#
loop_
_entity.id
_entity.type
_entity.pdbx_description
1 polymer ?
#
loop_
_entity_poly.entity_id
_entity_poly.type
_entity_poly.pdbx_seq_one_letter_code
_entity_poly.pdbx_strand_id
1 'polypeptide(L)'
;MSVLRVGHLGICVSDMERSVRWYRDLCGFRPLTEVHVSGAESDQLLRLPGVDQRTVFLERDGLRLALFAFAHPKPVGDREPRPMNQLGFAAMMLRVDDLDATLERFRAAGTRVLDDTYTHHPGYGSKLVFLCDPDGTLIELIEIPGDPYTPFGQTYAGR
;
A
#
# COMPACT_ATOMS: atom_id res chain seq x y z
N MET A 1 23.62 -8.42 -17.74
CA MET A 1 23.16 -7.28 -16.91
C MET A 1 22.01 -7.78 -16.04
N SER A 2 22.07 -7.60 -14.74
CA SER A 2 21.07 -8.18 -13.83
C SER A 2 20.51 -7.13 -12.89
N VAL A 3 19.18 -7.14 -12.71
CA VAL A 3 18.53 -6.50 -11.58
C VAL A 3 18.90 -7.30 -10.34
N LEU A 4 19.48 -6.68 -9.32
CA LEU A 4 19.94 -7.39 -8.12
C LEU A 4 18.81 -7.73 -7.17
N ARG A 5 17.84 -6.81 -7.00
CA ARG A 5 16.66 -6.98 -6.13
C ARG A 5 15.65 -5.86 -6.33
N VAL A 6 14.41 -6.09 -5.89
CA VAL A 6 13.44 -5.01 -5.68
C VAL A 6 13.85 -4.23 -4.43
N GLY A 7 13.99 -2.91 -4.54
CA GLY A 7 14.37 -2.04 -3.42
C GLY A 7 13.19 -1.73 -2.52
N HIS A 8 12.16 -1.10 -3.08
CA HIS A 8 10.92 -0.70 -2.40
C HIS A 8 9.82 -0.42 -3.42
N LEU A 9 8.59 -0.32 -2.93
CA LEU A 9 7.45 0.28 -3.63
C LEU A 9 7.18 1.66 -3.03
N GLY A 10 6.94 2.66 -3.88
CA GLY A 10 6.71 4.04 -3.45
C GLY A 10 5.22 4.39 -3.43
N ILE A 11 4.80 5.09 -2.36
CA ILE A 11 3.44 5.63 -2.20
C ILE A 11 3.57 7.10 -1.82
N CYS A 12 2.97 7.99 -2.62
CA CYS A 12 2.88 9.40 -2.28
C CYS A 12 1.77 9.62 -1.26
N VAL A 13 2.07 10.34 -0.17
CA VAL A 13 1.13 10.60 0.92
C VAL A 13 1.02 12.09 1.21
N SER A 14 -0.16 12.52 1.64
CA SER A 14 -0.41 13.94 1.94
C SER A 14 -0.04 14.32 3.39
N ASP A 15 0.03 13.33 4.29
CA ASP A 15 0.40 13.49 5.70
C ASP A 15 1.22 12.30 6.17
N MET A 16 2.52 12.51 6.38
CA MET A 16 3.46 11.43 6.71
C MET A 16 3.12 10.77 8.04
N GLU A 17 2.85 11.53 9.08
CA GLU A 17 2.59 10.99 10.42
C GLU A 17 1.31 10.17 10.46
N ARG A 18 0.26 10.63 9.78
CA ARG A 18 -1.00 9.89 9.65
C ARG A 18 -0.79 8.57 8.90
N SER A 19 -0.09 8.61 7.78
CA SER A 19 0.14 7.42 6.97
C SER A 19 1.06 6.42 7.65
N VAL A 20 2.16 6.89 8.28
CA VAL A 20 3.04 6.01 9.08
C VAL A 20 2.27 5.31 10.19
N ARG A 21 1.44 6.04 10.95
CA ARG A 21 0.59 5.42 12.00
C ARG A 21 -0.35 4.38 11.41
N TRP A 22 -1.02 4.70 10.31
CA TRP A 22 -1.97 3.81 9.66
C TRP A 22 -1.31 2.50 9.20
N TYR A 23 -0.20 2.58 8.47
CA TYR A 23 0.52 1.39 7.99
C TYR A 23 1.15 0.60 9.15
N ARG A 24 1.65 1.28 10.19
CA ARG A 24 2.23 0.62 11.36
C ARG A 24 1.17 -0.07 12.22
N ASP A 25 0.14 0.65 12.61
CA ASP A 25 -0.79 0.20 13.66
C ASP A 25 -1.87 -0.73 13.14
N LEU A 26 -2.29 -0.54 11.88
CA LEU A 26 -3.34 -1.34 11.27
C LEU A 26 -2.79 -2.44 10.35
N CYS A 27 -1.77 -2.13 9.55
CA CYS A 27 -1.19 -3.09 8.61
C CYS A 27 0.07 -3.80 9.14
N GLY A 28 0.58 -3.44 10.32
CA GLY A 28 1.72 -4.09 10.96
C GLY A 28 3.07 -3.84 10.31
N PHE A 29 3.21 -2.78 9.52
CA PHE A 29 4.50 -2.39 8.98
C PHE A 29 5.40 -1.78 10.05
N ARG A 30 6.67 -2.09 10.00
CA ARG A 30 7.69 -1.56 10.93
C ARG A 30 8.47 -0.44 10.24
N PRO A 31 8.51 0.79 10.81
CA PRO A 31 9.39 1.85 10.33
C PRO A 31 10.87 1.44 10.41
N LEU A 32 11.62 1.72 9.36
CA LEU A 32 13.06 1.39 9.26
C LEU A 32 13.94 2.61 9.36
N THR A 33 13.72 3.58 8.48
CA THR A 33 14.58 4.76 8.35
C THR A 33 13.82 5.88 7.65
N GLU A 34 14.36 7.06 7.75
CA GLU A 34 13.86 8.26 7.12
C GLU A 34 14.98 8.97 6.37
N VAL A 35 14.66 9.55 5.22
CA VAL A 35 15.56 10.41 4.46
C VAL A 35 14.84 11.66 4.00
N HIS A 36 15.60 12.75 3.88
CA HIS A 36 15.16 13.99 3.27
C HIS A 36 15.80 14.14 1.90
N VAL A 37 15.01 14.49 0.90
CA VAL A 37 15.40 14.54 -0.52
C VAL A 37 15.13 15.94 -1.04
N SER A 38 16.19 16.63 -1.50
CA SER A 38 16.11 17.98 -2.06
C SER A 38 17.30 18.26 -2.97
N GLY A 39 17.30 19.41 -3.66
CA GLY A 39 18.40 19.86 -4.51
C GLY A 39 18.24 19.52 -5.98
N ALA A 40 19.13 20.05 -6.80
CA ALA A 40 19.05 20.00 -8.27
C ALA A 40 19.04 18.58 -8.84
N GLU A 41 19.80 17.66 -8.24
CA GLU A 41 19.84 16.26 -8.65
C GLU A 41 18.50 15.56 -8.37
N SER A 42 17.84 15.92 -7.29
CA SER A 42 16.51 15.42 -6.93
C SER A 42 15.45 15.97 -7.88
N ASP A 43 15.52 17.25 -8.21
CA ASP A 43 14.65 17.89 -9.19
C ASP A 43 14.75 17.19 -10.56
N GLN A 44 15.98 16.89 -10.99
CA GLN A 44 16.21 16.18 -12.23
C GLN A 44 15.67 14.74 -12.19
N LEU A 45 15.97 14.00 -11.12
CA LEU A 45 15.55 12.60 -10.97
C LEU A 45 14.01 12.47 -10.92
N LEU A 46 13.35 13.32 -10.16
CA LEU A 46 11.90 13.27 -9.96
C LEU A 46 11.13 14.06 -11.03
N ARG A 47 11.83 14.83 -11.87
CA ARG A 47 11.25 15.69 -12.91
C ARG A 47 10.25 16.71 -12.34
N LEU A 48 10.60 17.25 -11.16
CA LEU A 48 9.82 18.23 -10.43
C LEU A 48 10.74 19.37 -9.99
N PRO A 49 10.34 20.65 -10.11
CA PRO A 49 11.18 21.76 -9.71
C PRO A 49 11.12 22.01 -8.20
N GLY A 50 12.27 22.28 -7.59
CA GLY A 50 12.38 22.69 -6.19
C GLY A 50 11.90 21.62 -5.21
N VAL A 51 12.32 20.39 -5.43
CA VAL A 51 11.91 19.24 -4.59
C VAL A 51 12.32 19.45 -3.13
N ASP A 52 11.36 19.32 -2.26
CA ASP A 52 11.51 19.17 -0.81
C ASP A 52 10.62 18.01 -0.38
N GLN A 53 11.23 16.83 -0.21
CA GLN A 53 10.54 15.58 0.03
C GLN A 53 11.09 14.87 1.26
N ARG A 54 10.21 14.46 2.12
CA ARG A 54 10.49 13.54 3.23
C ARG A 54 10.08 12.12 2.81
N THR A 55 10.95 11.15 3.01
CA THR A 55 10.69 9.74 2.72
C THR A 55 10.86 8.90 3.97
N VAL A 56 9.84 8.13 4.33
CA VAL A 56 9.91 7.14 5.41
C VAL A 56 9.81 5.74 4.80
N PHE A 57 10.79 4.90 5.11
CA PHE A 57 10.79 3.50 4.71
C PHE A 57 10.15 2.64 5.79
N LEU A 58 9.21 1.81 5.39
CA LEU A 58 8.56 0.82 6.22
C LEU A 58 8.86 -0.58 5.68
N GLU A 59 8.76 -1.61 6.52
CA GLU A 59 8.97 -3.00 6.11
C GLU A 59 7.96 -3.93 6.78
N ARG A 60 7.47 -4.89 6.00
CA ARG A 60 6.73 -6.07 6.47
C ARG A 60 6.96 -7.24 5.52
N ASP A 61 7.23 -8.42 6.05
CA ASP A 61 7.36 -9.69 5.31
C ASP A 61 8.37 -9.62 4.15
N GLY A 62 9.46 -8.82 4.31
CA GLY A 62 10.46 -8.59 3.28
C GLY A 62 10.06 -7.55 2.21
N LEU A 63 8.82 -7.09 2.20
CA LEU A 63 8.38 -5.98 1.37
C LEU A 63 8.75 -4.65 2.04
N ARG A 64 9.38 -3.75 1.27
CA ARG A 64 9.62 -2.37 1.69
C ARG A 64 8.66 -1.42 0.98
N LEU A 65 8.00 -0.58 1.78
CA LEU A 65 7.28 0.59 1.28
C LEU A 65 8.11 1.84 1.55
N ALA A 66 8.12 2.77 0.60
CA ALA A 66 8.62 4.12 0.78
C ALA A 66 7.43 5.09 0.72
N LEU A 67 7.11 5.73 1.83
CA LEU A 67 6.11 6.77 1.87
C LEU A 67 6.78 8.11 1.53
N PHE A 68 6.26 8.81 0.51
CA PHE A 68 6.78 10.07 0.02
C PHE A 68 5.85 11.22 0.40
N ALA A 69 6.27 12.12 1.27
CA ALA A 69 5.54 13.35 1.57
C ALA A 69 6.30 14.56 1.00
N PHE A 70 5.65 15.29 0.11
CA PHE A 70 6.25 16.48 -0.52
C PHE A 70 5.82 17.74 0.21
N ALA A 71 6.79 18.48 0.73
CA ALA A 71 6.58 19.85 1.17
C ALA A 71 6.50 20.78 -0.04
N HIS A 72 7.33 20.51 -1.07
CA HIS A 72 7.30 21.17 -2.37
C HIS A 72 7.78 20.23 -3.51
N PRO A 73 7.16 20.28 -4.72
CA PRO A 73 5.81 20.82 -4.95
C PRO A 73 4.76 19.99 -4.18
N LYS A 74 3.60 20.58 -3.90
CA LYS A 74 2.54 19.88 -3.18
C LYS A 74 2.07 18.64 -3.94
N PRO A 75 1.66 17.58 -3.24
CA PRO A 75 1.04 16.40 -3.87
C PRO A 75 -0.14 16.81 -4.76
N VAL A 76 -0.30 16.09 -5.87
CA VAL A 76 -1.41 16.29 -6.81
C VAL A 76 -2.33 15.07 -6.82
N GLY A 77 -3.58 15.27 -7.19
CA GLY A 77 -4.63 14.25 -7.21
C GLY A 77 -5.64 14.44 -6.10
N ASP A 78 -6.67 13.62 -6.16
CA ASP A 78 -7.69 13.50 -5.11
C ASP A 78 -7.44 12.25 -4.26
N ARG A 79 -8.28 12.06 -3.25
CA ARG A 79 -8.22 10.88 -2.37
C ARG A 79 -9.22 9.80 -2.76
N GLU A 80 -9.68 9.85 -4.00
CA GLU A 80 -10.58 8.81 -4.49
C GLU A 80 -9.80 7.59 -4.97
N PRO A 81 -10.29 6.38 -4.70
CA PRO A 81 -9.63 5.18 -5.14
C PRO A 81 -9.61 5.11 -6.67
N ARG A 82 -8.47 4.75 -7.22
CA ARG A 82 -8.33 4.57 -8.67
C ARG A 82 -9.11 3.31 -9.10
N PRO A 83 -9.76 3.35 -10.29
CA PRO A 83 -10.36 2.15 -10.86
C PRO A 83 -9.32 1.03 -11.02
N MET A 84 -9.69 -0.22 -10.68
CA MET A 84 -8.78 -1.37 -10.74
C MET A 84 -8.23 -1.65 -12.15
N ASN A 85 -8.92 -1.21 -13.19
CA ASN A 85 -8.49 -1.33 -14.59
C ASN A 85 -7.69 -0.12 -15.09
N GLN A 86 -7.33 0.81 -14.24
CA GLN A 86 -6.42 1.91 -14.59
C GLN A 86 -4.97 1.40 -14.64
N LEU A 87 -4.26 1.72 -15.72
CA LEU A 87 -2.87 1.28 -15.89
C LEU A 87 -1.98 1.79 -14.74
N GLY A 88 -1.12 0.92 -14.23
CA GLY A 88 -0.20 1.16 -13.13
C GLY A 88 -0.44 0.23 -11.94
N PHE A 89 0.06 0.60 -10.76
CA PHE A 89 -0.24 -0.15 -9.54
C PHE A 89 -1.72 0.00 -9.19
N ALA A 90 -2.41 -1.14 -9.05
CA ALA A 90 -3.84 -1.17 -8.79
C ALA A 90 -4.13 -1.17 -7.28
N ALA A 91 -3.57 -2.12 -6.55
CA ALA A 91 -3.79 -2.27 -5.11
C ALA A 91 -2.63 -3.01 -4.44
N MET A 92 -2.55 -2.93 -3.12
CA MET A 92 -1.76 -3.83 -2.28
C MET A 92 -2.70 -4.81 -1.60
N MET A 93 -2.40 -6.11 -1.65
CA MET A 93 -3.19 -7.14 -0.99
C MET A 93 -2.55 -7.52 0.34
N LEU A 94 -3.37 -7.62 1.39
CA LEU A 94 -2.99 -8.12 2.71
C LEU A 94 -3.86 -9.33 3.06
N ARG A 95 -3.22 -10.43 3.40
CA ARG A 95 -3.90 -11.62 3.89
C ARG A 95 -4.16 -11.49 5.39
N VAL A 96 -5.38 -11.81 5.81
CA VAL A 96 -5.83 -11.77 7.20
C VAL A 96 -6.37 -13.13 7.63
N ASP A 97 -6.37 -13.38 8.92
CA ASP A 97 -6.90 -14.60 9.54
C ASP A 97 -8.41 -14.55 9.79
N ASP A 98 -8.92 -13.36 10.11
CA ASP A 98 -10.34 -13.07 10.32
C ASP A 98 -10.66 -11.71 9.68
N LEU A 99 -11.38 -11.75 8.56
CA LEU A 99 -11.70 -10.54 7.80
C LEU A 99 -12.65 -9.63 8.58
N ASP A 100 -13.67 -10.20 9.20
CA ASP A 100 -14.72 -9.42 9.87
C ASP A 100 -14.16 -8.69 11.09
N ALA A 101 -13.41 -9.39 11.95
CA ALA A 101 -12.74 -8.77 13.10
C ALA A 101 -11.68 -7.73 12.66
N THR A 102 -10.98 -8.00 11.57
CA THR A 102 -10.01 -7.04 11.01
C THR A 102 -10.72 -5.78 10.51
N LEU A 103 -11.84 -5.90 9.80
CA LEU A 103 -12.62 -4.75 9.34
C LEU A 103 -13.14 -3.88 10.49
N GLU A 104 -13.58 -4.48 11.60
CA GLU A 104 -13.98 -3.72 12.77
C GLU A 104 -12.85 -2.83 13.30
N ARG A 105 -11.61 -3.35 13.35
CA ARG A 105 -10.44 -2.57 13.75
C ARG A 105 -10.16 -1.40 12.80
N PHE A 106 -10.24 -1.64 11.49
CA PHE A 106 -10.04 -0.59 10.49
C PHE A 106 -11.13 0.48 10.57
N ARG A 107 -12.40 0.09 10.74
CA ARG A 107 -13.52 1.03 10.91
C ARG A 107 -13.38 1.85 12.18
N ALA A 108 -13.01 1.22 13.30
CA ALA A 108 -12.78 1.92 14.57
C ALA A 108 -11.66 2.97 14.48
N ALA A 109 -10.68 2.75 13.60
CA ALA A 109 -9.61 3.71 13.29
C ALA A 109 -10.01 4.76 12.24
N GLY A 110 -11.27 4.79 11.78
CA GLY A 110 -11.77 5.74 10.79
C GLY A 110 -11.34 5.44 9.35
N THR A 111 -10.92 4.21 9.05
CA THR A 111 -10.55 3.81 7.69
C THR A 111 -11.79 3.73 6.80
N ARG A 112 -11.68 4.24 5.57
CA ARG A 112 -12.72 4.11 4.55
C ARG A 112 -12.73 2.68 4.01
N VAL A 113 -13.72 1.90 4.40
CA VAL A 113 -14.00 0.57 3.85
C VAL A 113 -14.97 0.71 2.69
N LEU A 114 -14.72 0.01 1.59
CA LEU A 114 -15.61 -0.03 0.42
C LEU A 114 -16.54 -1.25 0.58
N ASP A 115 -17.56 -1.10 1.42
CA ASP A 115 -18.44 -2.20 1.85
C ASP A 115 -19.17 -2.89 0.69
N ASP A 116 -19.41 -2.17 -0.41
CA ASP A 116 -20.00 -2.69 -1.64
C ASP A 116 -19.10 -3.65 -2.40
N THR A 117 -17.81 -3.72 -2.03
CA THR A 117 -16.84 -4.68 -2.59
C THR A 117 -16.70 -5.96 -1.77
N TYR A 118 -17.38 -6.05 -0.60
CA TYR A 118 -17.31 -7.26 0.21
C TYR A 118 -17.85 -8.46 -0.56
N THR A 119 -17.00 -9.44 -0.79
CA THR A 119 -17.31 -10.61 -1.62
C THR A 119 -16.90 -11.89 -0.91
N HIS A 120 -17.80 -12.87 -0.92
CA HIS A 120 -17.51 -14.24 -0.55
C HIS A 120 -17.37 -15.07 -1.82
N HIS A 121 -16.23 -15.74 -1.99
CA HIS A 121 -15.95 -16.59 -3.14
C HIS A 121 -15.96 -18.09 -2.73
N PRO A 122 -17.11 -18.79 -2.84
CA PRO A 122 -17.26 -20.15 -2.30
C PRO A 122 -16.26 -21.15 -2.90
N GLY A 123 -15.91 -20.99 -4.19
CA GLY A 123 -14.99 -21.89 -4.89
C GLY A 123 -13.57 -21.90 -4.31
N TYR A 124 -13.18 -20.87 -3.58
CA TYR A 124 -11.87 -20.76 -2.91
C TYR A 124 -12.01 -20.69 -1.39
N GLY A 125 -13.23 -20.65 -0.85
CA GLY A 125 -13.49 -20.45 0.57
C GLY A 125 -12.96 -19.11 1.08
N SER A 126 -12.88 -18.10 0.21
CA SER A 126 -12.29 -16.82 0.55
C SER A 126 -13.34 -15.73 0.71
N LYS A 127 -13.03 -14.76 1.58
CA LYS A 127 -13.74 -13.48 1.72
C LYS A 127 -12.77 -12.37 1.39
N LEU A 128 -13.23 -11.36 0.67
CA LEU A 128 -12.42 -10.24 0.21
C LEU A 128 -13.18 -8.93 0.36
N VAL A 129 -12.45 -7.85 0.56
CA VAL A 129 -12.99 -6.49 0.55
C VAL A 129 -11.88 -5.51 0.22
N PHE A 130 -12.23 -4.40 -0.42
CA PHE A 130 -11.33 -3.26 -0.55
C PHE A 130 -11.57 -2.22 0.55
N LEU A 131 -10.49 -1.59 0.94
CA LEU A 131 -10.48 -0.38 1.75
C LEU A 131 -9.43 0.59 1.19
N CYS A 132 -9.43 1.83 1.69
CA CYS A 132 -8.48 2.85 1.28
C CYS A 132 -7.51 3.17 2.41
N ASP A 133 -6.25 3.38 2.07
CA ASP A 133 -5.35 4.07 2.97
C ASP A 133 -5.82 5.54 3.17
N PRO A 134 -5.18 6.33 4.05
CA PRO A 134 -5.62 7.72 4.30
C PRO A 134 -5.64 8.65 3.08
N ASP A 135 -4.98 8.27 1.99
CA ASP A 135 -4.88 9.07 0.76
C ASP A 135 -5.54 8.40 -0.46
N GLY A 136 -6.33 7.32 -0.24
CA GLY A 136 -7.14 6.70 -1.28
C GLY A 136 -6.44 5.54 -2.02
N THR A 137 -5.24 5.14 -1.60
CA THR A 137 -4.60 3.94 -2.14
C THR A 137 -5.43 2.70 -1.80
N LEU A 138 -5.79 1.91 -2.81
CA LEU A 138 -6.56 0.69 -2.60
C LEU A 138 -5.74 -0.38 -1.89
N ILE A 139 -6.33 -0.93 -0.84
CA ILE A 139 -5.83 -2.08 -0.10
C ILE A 139 -6.90 -3.17 -0.15
N GLU A 140 -6.54 -4.32 -0.65
CA GLU A 140 -7.38 -5.52 -0.62
C GLU A 140 -7.09 -6.32 0.64
N LEU A 141 -8.11 -6.60 1.44
CA LEU A 141 -8.01 -7.58 2.51
C LEU A 141 -8.59 -8.90 2.03
N ILE A 142 -7.88 -9.99 2.28
CA ILE A 142 -8.34 -11.34 1.94
C ILE A 142 -8.19 -12.29 3.13
N GLU A 143 -9.29 -12.94 3.49
CA GLU A 143 -9.32 -14.15 4.32
C GLU A 143 -9.42 -15.36 3.40
N ILE A 144 -8.46 -16.26 3.47
CA ILE A 144 -8.45 -17.49 2.67
C ILE A 144 -7.81 -18.62 3.47
N PRO A 145 -8.39 -19.85 3.47
CA PRO A 145 -7.83 -20.98 4.19
C PRO A 145 -6.48 -21.42 3.61
N GLY A 146 -5.73 -22.16 4.42
CA GLY A 146 -4.43 -22.73 4.07
C GLY A 146 -3.24 -21.91 4.54
N ASP A 147 -2.05 -22.35 4.19
CA ASP A 147 -0.79 -21.74 4.59
C ASP A 147 -0.67 -20.31 4.02
N PRO A 148 -0.46 -19.27 4.88
CA PRO A 148 -0.34 -17.89 4.44
C PRO A 148 0.86 -17.64 3.52
N TYR A 149 1.87 -18.48 3.53
CA TYR A 149 3.06 -18.36 2.69
C TYR A 149 2.94 -19.06 1.34
N THR A 150 1.88 -19.85 1.13
CA THR A 150 1.60 -20.46 -0.17
C THR A 150 0.97 -19.42 -1.10
N PRO A 151 1.52 -19.22 -2.32
CA PRO A 151 0.91 -18.33 -3.30
C PRO A 151 -0.53 -18.73 -3.61
N PHE A 152 -1.40 -17.72 -3.74
CA PHE A 152 -2.79 -17.93 -4.14
C PHE A 152 -2.89 -18.22 -5.65
N GLY A 153 -3.77 -19.16 -6.00
CA GLY A 153 -4.05 -19.52 -7.40
C GLY A 153 -3.19 -20.66 -7.95
N GLN A 154 -3.18 -20.80 -9.25
CA GLN A 154 -2.40 -21.82 -9.94
C GLN A 154 -0.94 -21.38 -10.11
N THR A 155 -0.01 -22.33 -10.00
CA THR A 155 1.39 -22.05 -10.29
C THR A 155 1.54 -21.58 -11.74
N TYR A 156 2.19 -20.45 -11.95
CA TYR A 156 2.53 -19.97 -13.29
C TYR A 156 3.51 -20.94 -13.94
N ALA A 157 3.05 -21.74 -14.88
CA ALA A 157 3.92 -22.53 -15.75
C ALA A 157 4.47 -21.60 -16.83
N GLY A 158 5.62 -20.96 -16.55
CA GLY A 158 6.33 -20.14 -17.53
C GLY A 158 6.60 -20.92 -18.80
N ARG A 159 6.31 -20.33 -19.95
CA ARG A 159 6.73 -20.82 -21.27
C ARG A 159 8.10 -20.29 -21.59
#